data_a59950349cca6492e000c51b12d48452
#
_entry.id   a59950349cca6492e000c51b12d48452
#
_cell.length_a   1.000
_cell.length_b   1.000
_cell.length_c   1.000
_cell.angle_alpha   90.00
_cell.angle_beta   90.00
_cell.angle_gamma   90.00
#
_symmetry.space_group_name_H-M   'P 1'
#
loop_
_entity.id
_entity.type
_entity.pdbx_description
1 polymer ?
#
loop_
_entity_poly.entity_id
_entity_poly.type
_entity_poly.pdbx_seq_one_letter_code
_entity_poly.pdbx_strand_id
1 'polypeptide(L)'
;MKWVKNAVGYWCEDILDRKYLGQKIGVSVLDTGMIPHPDLAGRIMGFDDFVNRRKRIYDDSGHGTHVAGILAGSGKLSNGVYAGIAPEASLLAAKVLDDSGNGMVEYVMAGIRWVLAEQKKKNIRIVNISVGTQPGLDKAEEERLLEGVEELWDAGLVVVVSAGNYGPEPGTVAVPGSSRKVITVGAVDIAGRTGGAGREKWDYSGRGPTEDCIMKPDLVAPGTFITSCNADYRYRFRKPYTVKSGTSMATPVVSGAIACLLSKYPDMSNVEVKLKLRASCIPSEQTQGWGMLHVGRLLSAGI
;
A
#
# COMPACT_ATOMS: atom_id res chain seq x y z
N MET A 1 1.25 11.00 -10.39
CA MET A 1 0.28 10.94 -9.24
C MET A 1 -0.98 11.80 -9.44
N LYS A 2 -0.93 12.92 -10.20
CA LYS A 2 -2.12 13.78 -10.39
C LYS A 2 -3.37 13.02 -10.85
N TRP A 3 -3.25 12.17 -11.86
CA TRP A 3 -4.37 11.38 -12.37
C TRP A 3 -4.89 10.33 -11.35
N VAL A 4 -3.99 9.73 -10.53
CA VAL A 4 -4.39 8.84 -9.43
C VAL A 4 -5.26 9.58 -8.44
N LYS A 5 -4.81 10.77 -8.02
CA LYS A 5 -5.53 11.63 -7.08
C LYS A 5 -6.91 12.03 -7.62
N ASN A 6 -6.97 12.42 -8.90
CA ASN A 6 -8.25 12.73 -9.54
C ASN A 6 -9.20 11.53 -9.55
N ALA A 7 -8.68 10.34 -9.90
CA ALA A 7 -9.48 9.13 -9.98
C ALA A 7 -10.08 8.70 -8.63
N VAL A 8 -9.34 8.90 -7.54
CA VAL A 8 -9.83 8.59 -6.18
C VAL A 8 -10.52 9.78 -5.49
N GLY A 9 -10.88 10.83 -6.24
CA GLY A 9 -11.56 12.00 -5.68
C GLY A 9 -10.77 12.75 -4.59
N TYR A 10 -9.43 12.75 -4.71
CA TYR A 10 -8.52 13.46 -3.81
C TYR A 10 -8.25 14.85 -4.38
N TRP A 11 -8.96 15.85 -3.90
CA TRP A 11 -8.86 17.22 -4.42
C TRP A 11 -7.68 17.97 -3.82
N CYS A 12 -6.99 18.73 -4.66
CA CYS A 12 -5.83 19.53 -4.28
C CYS A 12 -6.13 20.63 -3.24
N GLU A 13 -7.39 20.98 -3.05
CA GLU A 13 -7.83 21.96 -2.05
C GLU A 13 -7.50 21.51 -0.63
N ASP A 14 -7.64 20.20 -0.33
CA ASP A 14 -7.24 19.64 0.95
C ASP A 14 -5.71 19.67 1.13
N ILE A 15 -4.96 19.65 0.02
CA ILE A 15 -3.49 19.77 0.03
C ILE A 15 -3.06 21.24 0.18
N LEU A 16 -3.76 22.18 -0.44
CA LEU A 16 -3.48 23.61 -0.33
C LEU A 16 -3.72 24.10 1.10
N ASP A 17 -4.78 23.64 1.73
CA ASP A 17 -5.08 23.92 3.14
C ASP A 17 -4.18 23.14 4.12
N ARG A 18 -3.37 22.17 3.63
CA ARG A 18 -2.44 21.32 4.43
C ARG A 18 -3.06 20.69 5.67
N LYS A 19 -4.35 20.39 5.65
CA LYS A 19 -5.07 19.99 6.87
C LYS A 19 -4.84 18.53 7.23
N TYR A 20 -4.91 17.62 6.25
CA TYR A 20 -4.91 16.17 6.54
C TYR A 20 -4.03 15.41 5.55
N LEU A 21 -2.71 15.52 5.72
CA LEU A 21 -1.69 14.95 4.83
C LEU A 21 -0.95 13.75 5.46
N GLY A 22 -1.53 13.13 6.50
CA GLY A 22 -0.90 12.03 7.23
C GLY A 22 0.00 12.48 8.39
N GLN A 23 -0.10 13.74 8.82
CA GLN A 23 0.70 14.29 9.93
C GLN A 23 0.55 13.44 11.19
N LYS A 24 1.68 13.19 11.86
CA LYS A 24 1.77 12.41 13.09
C LYS A 24 1.40 10.93 12.94
N ILE A 25 1.11 10.44 11.74
CA ILE A 25 0.79 9.03 11.51
C ILE A 25 2.02 8.28 11.03
N GLY A 26 2.39 7.24 11.76
CA GLY A 26 3.41 6.29 11.36
C GLY A 26 2.81 5.16 10.50
N VAL A 27 3.45 4.88 9.37
CA VAL A 27 3.10 3.78 8.48
C VAL A 27 4.30 2.85 8.33
N SER A 28 4.13 1.58 8.68
CA SER A 28 5.14 0.56 8.38
C SER A 28 4.94 0.03 6.97
N VAL A 29 6.05 -0.16 6.25
CA VAL A 29 6.08 -0.76 4.90
C VAL A 29 6.94 -2.03 4.98
N LEU A 30 6.29 -3.19 4.82
CA LEU A 30 6.94 -4.50 4.71
C LEU A 30 7.14 -4.78 3.22
N ASP A 31 8.40 -4.72 2.75
CA ASP A 31 8.70 -4.75 1.31
C ASP A 31 10.20 -5.09 1.05
N THR A 32 10.74 -4.74 -0.11
CA THR A 32 12.14 -4.97 -0.51
C THR A 32 13.15 -4.03 0.15
N GLY A 33 12.69 -3.10 0.97
CA GLY A 33 13.50 -2.06 1.60
C GLY A 33 13.05 -0.66 1.21
N MET A 34 13.91 0.32 1.47
CA MET A 34 13.65 1.73 1.15
C MET A 34 14.98 2.48 1.03
N ILE A 35 15.08 3.44 0.13
CA ILE A 35 16.22 4.36 0.10
C ILE A 35 15.83 5.74 0.66
N PRO A 36 16.79 6.53 1.16
CA PRO A 36 16.56 7.93 1.53
C PRO A 36 16.45 8.80 0.27
N HIS A 37 15.35 8.58 -0.49
CA HIS A 37 15.00 9.42 -1.64
C HIS A 37 14.67 10.84 -1.17
N PRO A 38 15.03 11.92 -1.91
CA PRO A 38 14.71 13.30 -1.50
C PRO A 38 13.24 13.57 -1.19
N ASP A 39 12.33 12.85 -1.86
CA ASP A 39 10.89 12.95 -1.59
C ASP A 39 10.46 12.27 -0.29
N LEU A 40 11.31 11.43 0.30
CA LEU A 40 11.07 10.73 1.57
C LEU A 40 11.93 11.30 2.71
N ALA A 41 12.78 12.30 2.41
CA ALA A 41 13.75 12.84 3.37
C ALA A 41 13.07 13.36 4.65
N GLY A 42 13.68 13.04 5.80
CA GLY A 42 13.22 13.47 7.13
C GLY A 42 12.00 12.73 7.68
N ARG A 43 11.44 11.75 6.94
CA ARG A 43 10.24 11.03 7.37
C ARG A 43 10.42 9.53 7.56
N ILE A 44 11.60 8.99 7.24
CA ILE A 44 11.95 7.60 7.53
C ILE A 44 12.40 7.52 8.98
N MET A 45 11.55 6.94 9.84
CA MET A 45 11.77 6.84 11.29
C MET A 45 12.64 5.67 11.71
N GLY A 46 12.81 4.69 10.82
CA GLY A 46 13.60 3.49 11.08
C GLY A 46 13.59 2.52 9.92
N PHE A 47 14.55 1.62 9.97
CA PHE A 47 14.76 0.55 8.99
C PHE A 47 15.32 -0.67 9.71
N ASP A 48 14.81 -1.84 9.37
CA ASP A 48 15.47 -3.11 9.70
C ASP A 48 15.42 -4.07 8.50
N ASP A 49 16.46 -4.91 8.41
CA ASP A 49 16.66 -5.85 7.30
C ASP A 49 16.66 -7.29 7.83
N PHE A 50 15.59 -8.01 7.55
CA PHE A 50 15.37 -9.39 7.99
C PHE A 50 15.94 -10.41 7.00
N VAL A 51 16.33 -9.96 5.80
CA VAL A 51 16.86 -10.80 4.72
C VAL A 51 18.39 -10.93 4.84
N ASN A 52 19.10 -9.80 4.80
CA ASN A 52 20.57 -9.77 4.78
C ASN A 52 21.19 -9.22 6.07
N ARG A 53 20.35 -8.76 7.03
CA ARG A 53 20.76 -8.20 8.34
C ARG A 53 21.68 -6.99 8.23
N ARG A 54 21.59 -6.22 7.13
CA ARG A 54 22.35 -4.99 6.94
C ARG A 54 21.78 -3.86 7.77
N LYS A 55 22.66 -3.07 8.41
CA LYS A 55 22.22 -1.96 9.29
C LYS A 55 21.94 -0.66 8.53
N ARG A 56 22.54 -0.49 7.35
CA ARG A 56 22.32 0.72 6.53
C ARG A 56 21.10 0.55 5.66
N ILE A 57 20.24 1.55 5.65
CA ILE A 57 19.04 1.57 4.79
C ILE A 57 19.38 1.47 3.30
N TYR A 58 18.71 0.58 2.60
CA TYR A 58 18.84 0.35 1.17
C TYR A 58 17.59 -0.32 0.60
N ASP A 59 17.52 -0.36 -0.72
CA ASP A 59 16.51 -1.09 -1.49
C ASP A 59 17.17 -1.51 -2.81
N ASP A 60 17.46 -2.78 -2.94
CA ASP A 60 18.16 -3.38 -4.08
C ASP A 60 17.21 -3.82 -5.21
N SER A 61 15.90 -3.86 -4.96
CA SER A 61 14.84 -4.09 -5.94
C SER A 61 14.21 -2.79 -6.46
N GLY A 62 14.10 -1.79 -5.56
CA GLY A 62 13.41 -0.54 -5.81
C GLY A 62 11.88 -0.60 -5.73
N HIS A 63 11.29 -1.76 -5.35
CA HIS A 63 9.86 -1.91 -5.21
C HIS A 63 9.35 -1.16 -3.95
N GLY A 64 9.94 -1.38 -2.79
CA GLY A 64 9.54 -0.74 -1.54
C GLY A 64 9.71 0.79 -1.57
N THR A 65 10.77 1.29 -2.22
CA THR A 65 10.95 2.74 -2.44
C THR A 65 9.85 3.32 -3.31
N HIS A 66 9.41 2.61 -4.34
CA HIS A 66 8.31 3.01 -5.20
C HIS A 66 6.99 3.06 -4.43
N VAL A 67 6.69 2.01 -3.66
CA VAL A 67 5.53 1.91 -2.74
C VAL A 67 5.52 3.08 -1.75
N ALA A 68 6.64 3.33 -1.08
CA ALA A 68 6.78 4.45 -0.14
C ALA A 68 6.54 5.82 -0.80
N GLY A 69 6.98 6.00 -2.04
CA GLY A 69 6.74 7.21 -2.81
C GLY A 69 5.27 7.43 -3.16
N ILE A 70 4.51 6.37 -3.49
CA ILE A 70 3.05 6.46 -3.71
C ILE A 70 2.34 6.86 -2.41
N LEU A 71 2.72 6.23 -1.31
CA LEU A 71 2.13 6.48 0.01
C LEU A 71 2.45 7.91 0.47
N ALA A 72 3.72 8.27 0.53
CA ALA A 72 4.21 9.40 1.29
C ALA A 72 5.23 10.30 0.58
N GLY A 73 5.47 10.15 -0.71
CA GLY A 73 6.40 11.02 -1.45
C GLY A 73 5.99 12.51 -1.37
N SER A 74 6.92 13.41 -1.04
CA SER A 74 6.64 14.85 -1.02
C SER A 74 6.53 15.47 -2.41
N GLY A 75 7.00 14.76 -3.45
CA GLY A 75 7.11 15.29 -4.80
C GLY A 75 8.16 16.39 -4.97
N LYS A 76 9.10 16.53 -4.04
CA LYS A 76 10.11 17.60 -4.02
C LYS A 76 10.87 17.69 -5.34
N LEU A 77 11.30 16.57 -5.91
CA LEU A 77 12.05 16.55 -7.17
C LEU A 77 11.18 16.78 -8.41
N SER A 78 9.87 16.86 -8.26
CA SER A 78 8.91 17.07 -9.34
C SER A 78 8.02 18.30 -9.14
N ASN A 79 8.39 19.21 -8.23
CA ASN A 79 7.56 20.36 -7.87
C ASN A 79 6.09 19.96 -7.55
N GLY A 80 5.92 18.85 -6.80
CA GLY A 80 4.61 18.35 -6.37
C GLY A 80 3.89 17.44 -7.37
N VAL A 81 4.33 17.33 -8.63
CA VAL A 81 3.65 16.53 -9.68
C VAL A 81 3.49 15.05 -9.29
N TYR A 82 4.51 14.48 -8.66
CA TYR A 82 4.50 13.09 -8.21
C TYR A 82 4.39 12.94 -6.69
N ALA A 83 3.87 13.95 -5.99
CA ALA A 83 3.58 13.83 -4.56
C ALA A 83 2.63 12.66 -4.27
N GLY A 84 2.96 11.88 -3.27
CA GLY A 84 2.16 10.75 -2.76
C GLY A 84 0.82 11.20 -2.16
N ILE A 85 0.07 10.25 -1.63
CA ILE A 85 -1.27 10.50 -1.07
C ILE A 85 -1.17 11.18 0.31
N ALA A 86 -0.24 10.74 1.17
CA ALA A 86 -0.03 11.26 2.51
C ALA A 86 1.40 11.80 2.68
N PRO A 87 1.75 12.93 2.04
CA PRO A 87 3.15 13.40 1.97
C PRO A 87 3.75 13.84 3.31
N GLU A 88 3.00 13.88 4.40
CA GLU A 88 3.48 14.20 5.74
C GLU A 88 3.46 12.98 6.70
N ALA A 89 3.05 11.79 6.22
CA ALA A 89 3.15 10.57 6.99
C ALA A 89 4.61 10.16 7.22
N SER A 90 4.88 9.57 8.37
CA SER A 90 6.19 9.02 8.72
C SER A 90 6.27 7.54 8.36
N LEU A 91 7.45 7.05 8.00
CA LEU A 91 7.65 5.72 7.44
C LEU A 91 8.58 4.88 8.32
N LEU A 92 8.19 3.62 8.55
CA LEU A 92 9.03 2.59 9.14
C LEU A 92 9.24 1.50 8.08
N ALA A 93 10.48 1.24 7.67
CA ALA A 93 10.78 0.31 6.59
C ALA A 93 11.28 -1.03 7.12
N ALA A 94 10.56 -2.10 6.88
CA ALA A 94 10.96 -3.48 7.15
C ALA A 94 11.29 -4.18 5.83
N LYS A 95 12.60 -4.46 5.60
CA LYS A 95 12.99 -5.26 4.44
C LYS A 95 12.78 -6.74 4.77
N VAL A 96 11.73 -7.30 4.16
CA VAL A 96 11.32 -8.70 4.30
C VAL A 96 11.43 -9.48 2.98
N LEU A 97 11.72 -8.77 1.89
CA LEU A 97 11.92 -9.34 0.55
C LEU A 97 13.32 -9.04 0.03
N ASP A 98 13.87 -9.96 -0.77
CA ASP A 98 15.13 -9.83 -1.47
C ASP A 98 15.09 -8.86 -2.68
N ASP A 99 16.14 -8.83 -3.48
CA ASP A 99 16.28 -8.00 -4.67
C ASP A 99 15.35 -8.42 -5.83
N SER A 100 14.90 -9.65 -5.83
CA SER A 100 13.97 -10.22 -6.81
C SER A 100 12.50 -10.09 -6.38
N GLY A 101 12.26 -9.58 -5.15
CA GLY A 101 10.92 -9.45 -4.57
C GLY A 101 10.40 -10.74 -3.92
N ASN A 102 11.26 -11.74 -3.69
CA ASN A 102 10.92 -12.96 -2.98
C ASN A 102 11.26 -12.81 -1.50
N GLY A 103 10.52 -13.54 -0.64
CA GLY A 103 10.78 -13.56 0.78
C GLY A 103 10.31 -14.84 1.43
N MET A 104 11.04 -15.31 2.45
CA MET A 104 10.61 -16.41 3.29
C MET A 104 9.57 -15.92 4.31
N VAL A 105 8.64 -16.77 4.70
CA VAL A 105 7.62 -16.47 5.71
C VAL A 105 8.27 -16.01 7.03
N GLU A 106 9.41 -16.59 7.40
CA GLU A 106 10.20 -16.21 8.59
C GLU A 106 10.62 -14.72 8.56
N TYR A 107 10.99 -14.19 7.41
CA TYR A 107 11.38 -12.77 7.27
C TYR A 107 10.18 -11.85 7.48
N VAL A 108 9.03 -12.21 6.90
CA VAL A 108 7.77 -11.46 7.07
C VAL A 108 7.35 -11.49 8.54
N MET A 109 7.37 -12.67 9.19
CA MET A 109 7.03 -12.83 10.61
C MET A 109 7.98 -12.06 11.53
N ALA A 110 9.28 -12.02 11.20
CA ALA A 110 10.24 -11.22 11.95
C ALA A 110 9.97 -9.71 11.80
N GLY A 111 9.61 -9.26 10.58
CA GLY A 111 9.17 -7.89 10.31
C GLY A 111 7.91 -7.52 11.09
N ILE A 112 6.91 -8.40 11.14
CA ILE A 112 5.67 -8.22 11.91
C ILE A 112 5.99 -8.02 13.40
N ARG A 113 6.79 -8.90 14.01
CA ARG A 113 7.19 -8.77 15.42
C ARG A 113 7.93 -7.46 15.70
N TRP A 114 8.78 -7.04 14.78
CA TRP A 114 9.49 -5.76 14.91
C TRP A 114 8.53 -4.55 14.83
N VAL A 115 7.56 -4.57 13.92
CA VAL A 115 6.54 -3.52 13.83
C VAL A 115 5.74 -3.41 15.13
N LEU A 116 5.32 -4.53 15.72
CA LEU A 116 4.62 -4.56 17.00
C LEU A 116 5.48 -3.95 18.13
N ALA A 117 6.77 -4.28 18.17
CA ALA A 117 7.71 -3.73 19.16
C ALA A 117 7.92 -2.21 19.02
N GLU A 118 7.86 -1.69 17.79
CA GLU A 118 8.06 -0.26 17.50
C GLU A 118 6.75 0.56 17.48
N GLN A 119 5.59 -0.11 17.49
CA GLN A 119 4.25 0.49 17.30
C GLN A 119 4.03 1.73 18.16
N LYS A 120 4.17 1.59 19.47
CA LYS A 120 3.90 2.68 20.42
C LYS A 120 4.94 3.80 20.34
N LYS A 121 6.21 3.45 20.24
CA LYS A 121 7.33 4.41 20.22
C LYS A 121 7.29 5.34 19.00
N LYS A 122 6.82 4.82 17.87
CA LYS A 122 6.83 5.51 16.57
C LYS A 122 5.43 5.87 16.09
N ASN A 123 4.41 5.72 16.94
CA ASN A 123 3.01 5.95 16.61
C ASN A 123 2.62 5.29 15.28
N ILE A 124 3.00 4.01 15.11
CA ILE A 124 2.60 3.23 13.94
C ILE A 124 1.12 2.93 14.07
N ARG A 125 0.35 3.34 13.08
CA ARG A 125 -1.10 3.13 12.99
C ARG A 125 -1.49 2.25 11.80
N ILE A 126 -0.62 2.16 10.80
CA ILE A 126 -0.89 1.47 9.54
C ILE A 126 0.28 0.57 9.20
N VAL A 127 -0.03 -0.62 8.67
CA VAL A 127 0.95 -1.53 8.08
C VAL A 127 0.56 -1.76 6.63
N ASN A 128 1.44 -1.36 5.70
CA ASN A 128 1.30 -1.61 4.28
C ASN A 128 2.12 -2.83 3.88
N ILE A 129 1.47 -3.85 3.35
CA ILE A 129 2.09 -5.09 2.85
C ILE A 129 1.76 -5.21 1.37
N SER A 130 2.67 -4.71 0.53
CA SER A 130 2.51 -4.72 -0.93
C SER A 130 3.09 -5.98 -1.57
N VAL A 131 2.98 -7.10 -0.88
CA VAL A 131 3.47 -8.40 -1.30
C VAL A 131 2.38 -9.44 -1.10
N GLY A 132 2.40 -10.47 -1.92
CA GLY A 132 1.51 -11.62 -1.81
C GLY A 132 2.26 -12.88 -2.20
N THR A 133 1.82 -14.01 -1.69
CA THR A 133 2.38 -15.31 -2.00
C THR A 133 2.15 -15.68 -3.47
N GLN A 134 3.08 -16.48 -4.01
CA GLN A 134 2.81 -17.18 -5.27
C GLN A 134 1.83 -18.34 -5.01
N PRO A 135 1.04 -18.77 -6.02
CA PRO A 135 0.23 -19.99 -5.91
C PRO A 135 1.10 -21.21 -5.57
N GLY A 136 0.62 -22.06 -4.65
CA GLY A 136 1.31 -23.27 -4.25
C GLY A 136 2.22 -23.14 -3.03
N LEU A 137 2.05 -22.10 -2.23
CA LEU A 137 2.66 -22.06 -0.89
C LEU A 137 2.12 -23.22 -0.03
N ASP A 138 2.94 -23.74 0.88
CA ASP A 138 2.49 -24.76 1.84
C ASP A 138 1.42 -24.19 2.79
N LYS A 139 0.41 -25.00 3.12
CA LYS A 139 -0.71 -24.56 3.97
C LYS A 139 -0.26 -24.05 5.34
N ALA A 140 0.74 -24.69 5.95
CA ALA A 140 1.26 -24.24 7.22
C ALA A 140 1.94 -22.86 7.13
N GLU A 141 2.59 -22.56 6.02
CA GLU A 141 3.17 -21.24 5.76
C GLU A 141 2.09 -20.18 5.49
N GLU A 142 1.02 -20.55 4.77
CA GLU A 142 -0.14 -19.69 4.57
C GLU A 142 -0.82 -19.34 5.89
N GLU A 143 -1.10 -20.33 6.74
CA GLU A 143 -1.70 -20.13 8.06
C GLU A 143 -0.83 -19.19 8.92
N ARG A 144 0.48 -19.38 8.94
CA ARG A 144 1.40 -18.51 9.68
C ARG A 144 1.36 -17.05 9.20
N LEU A 145 1.27 -16.82 7.88
CA LEU A 145 1.14 -15.46 7.34
C LEU A 145 -0.20 -14.84 7.73
N LEU A 146 -1.29 -15.62 7.70
CA LEU A 146 -2.62 -15.16 8.13
C LEU A 146 -2.61 -14.80 9.61
N GLU A 147 -2.10 -15.68 10.47
CA GLU A 147 -1.94 -15.42 11.91
C GLU A 147 -1.14 -14.12 12.15
N GLY A 148 -0.02 -13.94 11.45
CA GLY A 148 0.83 -12.76 11.61
C GLY A 148 0.13 -11.44 11.26
N VAL A 149 -0.62 -11.38 10.17
CA VAL A 149 -1.35 -10.15 9.81
C VAL A 149 -2.57 -9.92 10.71
N GLU A 150 -3.16 -10.99 11.23
CA GLU A 150 -4.25 -10.89 12.21
C GLU A 150 -3.75 -10.46 13.58
N GLU A 151 -2.54 -10.85 14.00
CA GLU A 151 -1.88 -10.34 15.20
C GLU A 151 -1.67 -8.81 15.13
N LEU A 152 -1.20 -8.31 13.97
CA LEU A 152 -1.11 -6.86 13.74
C LEU A 152 -2.47 -6.16 13.87
N TRP A 153 -3.52 -6.77 13.30
CA TRP A 153 -4.87 -6.22 13.37
C TRP A 153 -5.41 -6.21 14.80
N ASP A 154 -5.23 -7.29 15.54
CA ASP A 154 -5.69 -7.44 16.93
C ASP A 154 -4.93 -6.49 17.89
N ALA A 155 -3.70 -6.12 17.52
CA ALA A 155 -2.95 -5.05 18.18
C ALA A 155 -3.47 -3.62 17.88
N GLY A 156 -4.55 -3.48 17.10
CA GLY A 156 -5.18 -2.21 16.75
C GLY A 156 -4.59 -1.49 15.54
N LEU A 157 -3.69 -2.13 14.80
CA LEU A 157 -3.13 -1.58 13.57
C LEU A 157 -4.10 -1.74 12.38
N VAL A 158 -4.14 -0.77 11.50
CA VAL A 158 -4.82 -0.91 10.21
C VAL A 158 -3.87 -1.64 9.26
N VAL A 159 -4.19 -2.87 8.90
CA VAL A 159 -3.38 -3.70 8.01
C VAL A 159 -3.95 -3.65 6.60
N VAL A 160 -3.15 -3.17 5.64
CA VAL A 160 -3.53 -3.01 4.23
C VAL A 160 -2.61 -3.87 3.37
N VAL A 161 -3.21 -4.81 2.65
CA VAL A 161 -2.47 -5.81 1.86
C VAL A 161 -2.91 -5.82 0.40
N SER A 162 -2.01 -6.23 -0.50
CA SER A 162 -2.33 -6.37 -1.92
C SER A 162 -3.09 -7.67 -2.20
N ALA A 163 -4.00 -7.63 -3.17
CA ALA A 163 -4.77 -8.81 -3.59
C ALA A 163 -3.95 -9.84 -4.39
N GLY A 164 -2.74 -9.47 -4.84
CA GLY A 164 -1.96 -10.27 -5.77
C GLY A 164 -2.29 -9.99 -7.24
N ASN A 165 -1.45 -10.51 -8.14
CA ASN A 165 -1.51 -10.22 -9.58
C ASN A 165 -1.78 -11.49 -10.41
N TYR A 166 -2.50 -12.46 -9.83
CA TYR A 166 -2.80 -13.76 -10.44
C TYR A 166 -4.21 -13.85 -11.04
N GLY A 167 -4.98 -12.72 -11.03
CA GLY A 167 -6.28 -12.61 -11.70
C GLY A 167 -6.18 -12.63 -13.24
N PRO A 168 -7.31 -12.56 -13.93
CA PRO A 168 -8.64 -12.15 -13.44
C PRO A 168 -9.53 -13.27 -12.91
N GLU A 169 -9.09 -14.52 -12.93
CA GLU A 169 -9.91 -15.66 -12.55
C GLU A 169 -10.34 -15.62 -11.07
N PRO A 170 -11.51 -16.17 -10.70
CA PRO A 170 -11.91 -16.35 -9.32
C PRO A 170 -10.91 -17.23 -8.52
N GLY A 171 -10.84 -17.01 -7.21
CA GLY A 171 -9.96 -17.78 -6.32
C GLY A 171 -8.47 -17.43 -6.42
N THR A 172 -8.12 -16.28 -6.99
CA THR A 172 -6.72 -15.86 -7.25
C THR A 172 -6.20 -14.81 -6.27
N VAL A 173 -6.90 -14.57 -5.17
CA VAL A 173 -6.41 -13.66 -4.11
C VAL A 173 -5.22 -14.28 -3.41
N ALA A 174 -4.11 -13.56 -3.41
CA ALA A 174 -2.89 -14.01 -2.74
C ALA A 174 -2.98 -13.89 -1.21
N VAL A 175 -2.35 -14.81 -0.48
CA VAL A 175 -2.16 -14.72 0.97
C VAL A 175 -1.09 -13.64 1.25
N PRO A 176 -1.25 -12.77 2.27
CA PRO A 176 -2.28 -12.81 3.32
C PRO A 176 -3.56 -11.99 3.01
N GLY A 177 -3.79 -11.60 1.75
CA GLY A 177 -4.97 -10.85 1.34
C GLY A 177 -6.30 -11.60 1.50
N SER A 178 -6.27 -12.92 1.72
CA SER A 178 -7.44 -13.76 2.00
C SER A 178 -8.01 -13.58 3.42
N SER A 179 -7.26 -13.01 4.38
CA SER A 179 -7.75 -12.79 5.75
C SER A 179 -9.00 -11.91 5.80
N ARG A 180 -9.97 -12.29 6.63
CA ARG A 180 -11.21 -11.53 6.87
C ARG A 180 -10.94 -10.18 7.55
N LYS A 181 -9.91 -10.12 8.42
CA LYS A 181 -9.63 -8.95 9.25
C LYS A 181 -9.01 -7.82 8.44
N VAL A 182 -8.00 -8.09 7.63
CA VAL A 182 -7.22 -7.08 6.92
C VAL A 182 -8.00 -6.40 5.80
N ILE A 183 -7.49 -5.26 5.34
CA ILE A 183 -8.01 -4.53 4.18
C ILE A 183 -7.22 -4.97 2.94
N THR A 184 -7.88 -5.72 2.06
CA THR A 184 -7.27 -6.25 0.84
C THR A 184 -7.60 -5.34 -0.34
N VAL A 185 -6.56 -4.93 -1.08
CA VAL A 185 -6.66 -3.94 -2.16
C VAL A 185 -6.37 -4.58 -3.50
N GLY A 186 -7.35 -4.50 -4.39
CA GLY A 186 -7.21 -4.82 -5.81
C GLY A 186 -6.78 -3.61 -6.64
N ALA A 187 -6.33 -3.87 -7.86
CA ALA A 187 -5.93 -2.84 -8.81
C ALA A 187 -6.96 -2.66 -9.92
N VAL A 188 -7.18 -1.41 -10.33
CA VAL A 188 -7.94 -1.07 -11.53
C VAL A 188 -7.09 -0.26 -12.49
N ASP A 189 -7.29 -0.50 -13.79
CA ASP A 189 -6.78 0.36 -14.86
C ASP A 189 -7.85 1.37 -15.24
N ILE A 190 -7.76 2.57 -14.69
CA ILE A 190 -8.76 3.62 -14.91
C ILE A 190 -8.51 4.37 -16.22
N ALA A 191 -7.32 4.24 -16.78
CA ALA A 191 -6.89 5.26 -17.70
C ALA A 191 -7.44 5.09 -19.11
N GLY A 192 -7.86 3.89 -19.51
CA GLY A 192 -7.94 3.68 -20.97
C GLY A 192 -6.65 4.19 -21.65
N ARG A 193 -5.60 4.48 -20.84
CA ARG A 193 -4.32 5.05 -21.26
C ARG A 193 -3.51 4.11 -22.14
N THR A 194 -3.90 2.89 -22.18
CA THR A 194 -3.50 1.93 -23.21
C THR A 194 -4.27 2.13 -24.50
N GLY A 195 -5.07 3.19 -24.60
CA GLY A 195 -5.91 3.56 -25.71
C GLY A 195 -5.17 3.78 -27.04
N GLY A 196 -4.81 2.66 -27.66
CA GLY A 196 -4.78 2.47 -29.07
C GLY A 196 -5.81 1.38 -29.33
N ALA A 197 -6.63 1.53 -30.35
CA ALA A 197 -7.59 0.51 -30.77
C ALA A 197 -6.89 -0.88 -30.79
N GLY A 198 -7.33 -1.82 -29.94
CA GLY A 198 -6.83 -3.19 -29.88
C GLY A 198 -5.89 -3.54 -28.72
N ARG A 199 -5.66 -2.69 -27.71
CA ARG A 199 -4.93 -3.11 -26.49
C ARG A 199 -5.87 -3.67 -25.45
N GLU A 200 -5.61 -4.93 -25.04
CA GLU A 200 -6.30 -5.59 -23.95
C GLU A 200 -6.23 -4.78 -22.65
N LYS A 201 -7.36 -4.72 -21.94
CA LYS A 201 -7.42 -4.16 -20.59
C LYS A 201 -6.48 -4.98 -19.68
N TRP A 202 -5.61 -4.33 -18.95
CA TRP A 202 -4.72 -5.00 -18.00
C TRP A 202 -5.55 -5.43 -16.78
N ASP A 203 -6.01 -6.65 -16.80
CA ASP A 203 -6.86 -7.25 -15.78
C ASP A 203 -6.12 -8.39 -15.09
N TYR A 204 -5.27 -8.04 -14.15
CA TYR A 204 -4.39 -8.97 -13.43
C TYR A 204 -4.72 -9.06 -11.93
N SER A 205 -5.62 -8.19 -11.43
CA SER A 205 -5.94 -8.12 -10.00
C SER A 205 -6.54 -9.43 -9.49
N GLY A 206 -5.97 -9.97 -8.41
CA GLY A 206 -6.49 -11.17 -7.75
C GLY A 206 -7.95 -10.99 -7.32
N ARG A 207 -8.76 -12.06 -7.47
CA ARG A 207 -10.21 -12.08 -7.22
C ARG A 207 -10.62 -13.25 -6.35
N GLY A 208 -11.54 -12.96 -5.42
CA GLY A 208 -12.25 -13.97 -4.65
C GLY A 208 -13.34 -14.68 -5.47
N PRO A 209 -14.12 -15.56 -4.81
CA PRO A 209 -14.05 -15.82 -3.37
C PRO A 209 -12.76 -16.54 -2.95
N THR A 210 -12.38 -16.41 -1.69
CA THR A 210 -11.32 -17.22 -1.08
C THR A 210 -11.82 -18.66 -0.83
N GLU A 211 -10.94 -19.58 -0.41
CA GLU A 211 -11.33 -20.95 -0.02
C GLU A 211 -12.44 -20.95 1.05
N ASP A 212 -12.41 -19.96 1.97
CA ASP A 212 -13.45 -19.76 3.00
C ASP A 212 -14.69 -18.99 2.51
N CYS A 213 -14.91 -18.92 1.22
CA CYS A 213 -16.04 -18.21 0.59
C CYS A 213 -16.10 -16.70 0.96
N ILE A 214 -14.97 -16.06 1.24
CA ILE A 214 -14.92 -14.61 1.51
C ILE A 214 -14.73 -13.86 0.20
N MET A 215 -15.56 -12.85 -0.02
CA MET A 215 -15.40 -11.95 -1.17
C MET A 215 -14.23 -10.99 -0.93
N LYS A 216 -13.22 -11.08 -1.80
CA LYS A 216 -12.02 -10.23 -1.83
C LYS A 216 -11.73 -9.81 -3.28
N PRO A 217 -11.01 -8.72 -3.51
CA PRO A 217 -10.50 -7.74 -2.54
C PRO A 217 -11.65 -6.97 -1.85
N ASP A 218 -11.35 -6.30 -0.72
CA ASP A 218 -12.35 -5.43 -0.05
C ASP A 218 -12.69 -4.22 -0.92
N LEU A 219 -11.68 -3.59 -1.52
CA LEU A 219 -11.85 -2.44 -2.40
C LEU A 219 -10.75 -2.41 -3.48
N VAL A 220 -10.89 -1.51 -4.43
CA VAL A 220 -9.89 -1.30 -5.48
C VAL A 220 -9.38 0.14 -5.50
N ALA A 221 -8.15 0.32 -6.01
CA ALA A 221 -7.55 1.62 -6.28
C ALA A 221 -6.73 1.58 -7.57
N PRO A 222 -6.32 2.74 -8.14
CA PRO A 222 -5.45 2.77 -9.30
C PRO A 222 -4.12 2.07 -9.04
N GLY A 223 -3.78 1.07 -9.87
CA GLY A 223 -2.56 0.28 -9.73
C GLY A 223 -1.74 0.13 -11.00
N THR A 224 -2.22 0.63 -12.14
CA THR A 224 -1.58 0.44 -13.46
C THR A 224 -0.87 1.71 -13.93
N PHE A 225 0.39 1.57 -14.39
CA PHE A 225 1.25 2.67 -14.85
C PHE A 225 1.44 3.82 -13.83
N ILE A 226 1.66 3.46 -12.58
CA ILE A 226 1.87 4.42 -11.51
C ILE A 226 3.30 4.94 -11.51
N THR A 227 3.46 6.27 -11.58
CA THR A 227 4.77 6.93 -11.49
C THR A 227 5.09 7.28 -10.04
N SER A 228 6.25 6.83 -9.53
CA SER A 228 6.68 7.09 -8.16
C SER A 228 8.21 7.05 -8.03
N CYS A 229 8.74 7.20 -6.80
CA CYS A 229 10.16 7.27 -6.49
C CYS A 229 10.94 6.09 -7.09
N ASN A 230 12.11 6.40 -7.66
CA ASN A 230 13.03 5.42 -8.22
C ASN A 230 14.22 5.23 -7.26
N ALA A 231 14.48 4.00 -6.82
CA ALA A 231 15.62 3.69 -5.95
C ALA A 231 16.97 3.93 -6.66
N ASP A 232 17.02 3.77 -7.96
CA ASP A 232 18.22 3.92 -8.78
C ASP A 232 18.59 5.37 -9.12
N TYR A 233 17.82 6.36 -8.66
CA TYR A 233 18.00 7.76 -9.09
C TYR A 233 19.41 8.33 -8.81
N ARG A 234 20.14 7.75 -7.87
CA ARG A 234 21.53 8.17 -7.55
C ARG A 234 22.57 7.72 -8.56
N TYR A 235 22.24 6.75 -9.38
CA TYR A 235 23.14 6.29 -10.42
C TYR A 235 23.10 7.23 -11.62
N ARG A 236 24.26 7.45 -12.22
CA ARG A 236 24.42 8.34 -13.38
C ARG A 236 23.39 8.01 -14.47
N PHE A 237 22.68 9.03 -14.99
CA PHE A 237 21.62 8.91 -16.02
C PHE A 237 20.30 8.28 -15.58
N ARG A 238 20.06 7.98 -14.31
CA ARG A 238 18.77 7.48 -13.84
C ARG A 238 17.82 8.63 -13.45
N LYS A 239 16.56 8.51 -13.85
CA LYS A 239 15.51 9.49 -13.48
C LYS A 239 15.07 9.28 -12.04
N PRO A 240 14.68 10.35 -11.31
CA PRO A 240 14.22 10.25 -9.92
C PRO A 240 12.89 9.49 -9.76
N TYR A 241 12.17 9.27 -10.84
CA TYR A 241 10.90 8.56 -10.83
C TYR A 241 10.88 7.46 -11.89
N THR A 242 10.14 6.39 -11.60
CA THR A 242 9.92 5.25 -12.49
C THR A 242 8.45 4.86 -12.48
N VAL A 243 8.03 4.04 -13.45
CA VAL A 243 6.65 3.58 -13.61
C VAL A 243 6.59 2.09 -13.29
N LYS A 244 5.64 1.71 -12.44
CA LYS A 244 5.34 0.30 -12.14
C LYS A 244 3.82 0.05 -12.19
N SER A 245 3.42 -1.21 -12.34
CA SER A 245 2.04 -1.67 -12.33
C SER A 245 1.90 -2.87 -11.38
N GLY A 246 0.75 -3.00 -10.73
CA GLY A 246 0.45 -4.09 -9.80
C GLY A 246 -0.52 -3.67 -8.70
N THR A 247 -1.13 -4.63 -8.03
CA THR A 247 -1.90 -4.40 -6.80
C THR A 247 -1.02 -3.80 -5.71
N SER A 248 0.30 -4.07 -5.76
CA SER A 248 1.32 -3.44 -4.91
C SER A 248 1.38 -1.92 -5.05
N MET A 249 0.93 -1.35 -6.18
CA MET A 249 0.86 0.10 -6.39
C MET A 249 -0.48 0.69 -5.94
N ALA A 250 -1.55 -0.10 -5.98
CA ALA A 250 -2.87 0.28 -5.48
C ALA A 250 -2.91 0.33 -3.93
N THR A 251 -2.25 -0.63 -3.27
CA THR A 251 -2.20 -0.76 -1.80
C THR A 251 -1.72 0.51 -1.10
N PRO A 252 -0.58 1.13 -1.46
CA PRO A 252 -0.12 2.37 -0.83
C PRO A 252 -1.00 3.59 -1.12
N VAL A 253 -1.83 3.59 -2.17
CA VAL A 253 -2.85 4.63 -2.38
C VAL A 253 -3.88 4.57 -1.26
N VAL A 254 -4.36 3.36 -0.91
CA VAL A 254 -5.31 3.14 0.19
C VAL A 254 -4.66 3.44 1.53
N SER A 255 -3.43 2.94 1.78
CA SER A 255 -2.69 3.22 3.03
C SER A 255 -2.47 4.73 3.24
N GLY A 256 -2.16 5.47 2.18
CA GLY A 256 -2.04 6.93 2.23
C GLY A 256 -3.38 7.61 2.55
N ALA A 257 -4.48 7.18 1.94
CA ALA A 257 -5.81 7.72 2.23
C ALA A 257 -6.21 7.47 3.70
N ILE A 258 -5.89 6.30 4.25
CA ILE A 258 -6.10 5.99 5.65
C ILE A 258 -5.20 6.86 6.55
N ALA A 259 -3.96 7.15 6.16
CA ALA A 259 -3.09 8.05 6.91
C ALA A 259 -3.67 9.48 6.97
N CYS A 260 -4.25 9.96 5.87
CA CYS A 260 -4.99 11.24 5.85
C CYS A 260 -6.23 11.18 6.77
N LEU A 261 -7.00 10.09 6.74
CA LEU A 261 -8.15 9.89 7.61
C LEU A 261 -7.75 9.93 9.09
N LEU A 262 -6.72 9.17 9.47
CA LEU A 262 -6.25 9.11 10.85
C LEU A 262 -5.58 10.40 11.31
N SER A 263 -5.05 11.24 10.42
CA SER A 263 -4.58 12.57 10.78
C SER A 263 -5.73 13.53 11.10
N LYS A 264 -6.93 13.26 10.54
CA LYS A 264 -8.17 13.98 10.86
C LYS A 264 -8.87 13.44 12.10
N TYR A 265 -8.88 12.12 12.25
CA TYR A 265 -9.56 11.40 13.33
C TYR A 265 -8.57 10.46 14.03
N PRO A 266 -7.68 10.97 14.89
CA PRO A 266 -6.54 10.21 15.44
C PRO A 266 -6.96 9.03 16.33
N ASP A 267 -8.12 9.11 16.97
CA ASP A 267 -8.63 8.09 17.90
C ASP A 267 -9.43 6.98 17.23
N MET A 268 -9.66 7.09 15.90
CA MET A 268 -10.44 6.09 15.16
C MET A 268 -9.72 4.73 15.19
N SER A 269 -10.44 3.68 15.57
CA SER A 269 -9.95 2.30 15.58
C SER A 269 -9.79 1.73 14.17
N ASN A 270 -9.04 0.63 14.04
CA ASN A 270 -8.88 -0.08 12.76
C ASN A 270 -10.21 -0.59 12.20
N VAL A 271 -11.13 -1.03 13.07
CA VAL A 271 -12.49 -1.47 12.68
C VAL A 271 -13.29 -0.30 12.13
N GLU A 272 -13.31 0.85 12.81
CA GLU A 272 -14.00 2.05 12.32
C GLU A 272 -13.42 2.55 11.00
N VAL A 273 -12.08 2.51 10.83
CA VAL A 273 -11.42 2.80 9.55
C VAL A 273 -11.94 1.88 8.45
N LYS A 274 -12.02 0.58 8.70
CA LYS A 274 -12.49 -0.40 7.72
C LYS A 274 -13.96 -0.16 7.34
N LEU A 275 -14.81 0.14 8.30
CA LEU A 275 -16.23 0.46 8.08
C LEU A 275 -16.39 1.76 7.28
N LYS A 276 -15.61 2.79 7.62
CA LYS A 276 -15.65 4.08 6.92
C LYS A 276 -15.12 3.97 5.50
N LEU A 277 -14.08 3.18 5.24
CA LEU A 277 -13.64 2.85 3.88
C LEU A 277 -14.76 2.21 3.07
N ARG A 278 -15.43 1.19 3.62
CA ARG A 278 -16.55 0.52 2.97
C ARG A 278 -17.66 1.50 2.59
N ALA A 279 -18.05 2.38 3.50
CA ALA A 279 -19.11 3.36 3.27
C ALA A 279 -18.71 4.46 2.26
N SER A 280 -17.42 4.71 2.08
CA SER A 280 -16.91 5.78 1.20
C SER A 280 -16.55 5.32 -0.21
N CYS A 281 -16.43 4.03 -0.46
CA CYS A 281 -16.14 3.50 -1.79
C CYS A 281 -17.25 3.79 -2.80
N ILE A 282 -16.88 3.88 -4.08
CA ILE A 282 -17.84 4.05 -5.18
C ILE A 282 -17.95 2.72 -5.92
N PRO A 283 -19.07 1.99 -5.80
CA PRO A 283 -19.32 0.79 -6.57
C PRO A 283 -19.44 1.11 -8.06
N SER A 284 -18.94 0.23 -8.91
CA SER A 284 -19.23 0.23 -10.34
C SER A 284 -19.18 -1.21 -10.86
N GLU A 285 -19.77 -1.45 -12.03
CA GLU A 285 -19.75 -2.77 -12.67
C GLU A 285 -18.34 -3.28 -12.99
N GLN A 286 -17.37 -2.36 -13.06
CA GLN A 286 -15.97 -2.67 -13.37
C GLN A 286 -15.11 -2.85 -12.12
N THR A 287 -15.66 -2.64 -10.92
CA THR A 287 -14.91 -2.71 -9.66
C THR A 287 -15.32 -3.95 -8.86
N GLN A 288 -14.37 -4.39 -8.01
CA GLN A 288 -14.53 -5.54 -7.13
C GLN A 288 -14.79 -5.06 -5.70
N GLY A 289 -15.33 -5.95 -4.87
CA GLY A 289 -15.57 -5.67 -3.46
C GLY A 289 -16.53 -4.49 -3.24
N TRP A 290 -16.16 -3.57 -2.37
CA TRP A 290 -16.96 -2.37 -2.06
C TRP A 290 -16.92 -1.30 -3.15
N GLY A 291 -16.06 -1.48 -4.15
CA GLY A 291 -15.85 -0.52 -5.21
C GLY A 291 -14.53 0.22 -5.12
N MET A 292 -14.43 1.35 -5.83
CA MET A 292 -13.21 2.15 -5.88
C MET A 292 -13.09 3.11 -4.71
N LEU A 293 -11.88 3.21 -4.14
CA LEU A 293 -11.54 4.22 -3.14
C LEU A 293 -11.98 5.62 -3.58
N HIS A 294 -12.61 6.37 -2.65
CA HIS A 294 -12.90 7.79 -2.84
C HIS A 294 -12.49 8.61 -1.63
N VAL A 295 -11.36 9.32 -1.72
CA VAL A 295 -10.75 10.02 -0.58
C VAL A 295 -11.62 11.16 -0.07
N GLY A 296 -12.24 11.94 -0.95
CA GLY A 296 -13.14 13.03 -0.55
C GLY A 296 -14.30 12.54 0.31
N ARG A 297 -14.95 11.40 -0.04
CA ARG A 297 -15.99 10.78 0.79
C ARG A 297 -15.42 10.22 2.10
N LEU A 298 -14.23 9.61 2.04
CA LEU A 298 -13.56 9.06 3.21
C LEU A 298 -13.26 10.13 4.27
N LEU A 299 -12.86 11.33 3.83
CA LEU A 299 -12.54 12.45 4.70
C LEU A 299 -13.76 13.30 5.08
N SER A 300 -14.91 13.12 4.44
CA SER A 300 -16.14 13.85 4.79
C SER A 300 -16.64 13.50 6.20
N ALA A 301 -17.29 14.45 6.86
CA ALA A 301 -17.96 14.21 8.13
C ALA A 301 -19.19 13.29 7.93
N GLY A 302 -19.41 12.38 8.86
CA GLY A 302 -20.52 11.43 8.87
C GLY A 302 -20.12 10.03 8.33
N ILE A 303 -20.49 9.00 9.09
CA ILE A 303 -20.71 7.64 8.60
C ILE A 303 -22.15 7.58 8.13
#